data_803e48a5a0f89bb14c2b2522f6b1733a
#
_entry.id   803e48a5a0f89bb14c2b2522f6b1733a
#
_cell.length_a   1.000
_cell.length_b   1.000
_cell.length_c   1.000
_cell.angle_alpha   90.00
_cell.angle_beta   90.00
_cell.angle_gamma   90.00
#
_symmetry.space_group_name_H-M   'P 1'
#
loop_
_entity.id
_entity.type
_entity.pdbx_description
1 polymer ?
#
loop_
_entity_poly.entity_id
_entity_poly.type
_entity_poly.pdbx_seq_one_letter_code
_entity_poly.pdbx_strand_id
1 'polypeptide(L)'
;MAGDSKSRFLHAAIAESSPRRFTIVSTCPEPWGGSEELWSCAARVLAEKGHYVSAFKTALDQAHPRVHQLKSLSCTVRNLRRLPGPQPLVTRFHLLSMAVHLTVRRPDLVIISQGDNYDGLHFGYLCRKLRIPYALVSQKAADHFWPPDKSRQYRRNVFEGAVKCFFVSQHNRRLTEDQIGADLANAAVIRNPYLVPADATFPWPETGDDCLRLACVARLYLLDKGQDILLRVLAREKWKGRGLHVSFYGWGLNAESLADLAARLGVRNVSFEGQTTDVPGIWKEHHALVLPSRAEGLPLALVEAMMCGRPAVVTNVGGNAEVVQDAVTGFLAAPDEDSIDAALEEAWARRGELREMGQRAALRIRELVPADPVEDFVETLLDLSSPSDSAAVIGLRDSNA
;
A
#
# COMPACT_ATOMS: atom_id res chain seq x y z
N MET A 1 37.62 -43.53 -14.27
CA MET A 1 37.29 -42.40 -15.15
C MET A 1 35.77 -42.31 -15.23
N ALA A 2 35.15 -41.64 -14.26
CA ALA A 2 33.74 -41.30 -14.28
C ALA A 2 33.53 -40.17 -13.28
N GLY A 3 33.81 -38.99 -13.68
CA GLY A 3 33.64 -37.79 -12.86
C GLY A 3 33.90 -36.57 -13.74
N ASP A 4 32.93 -36.13 -14.53
CA ASP A 4 32.92 -34.77 -15.08
C ASP A 4 31.65 -34.43 -15.89
N SER A 5 30.51 -35.05 -15.60
CA SER A 5 29.28 -34.72 -16.32
C SER A 5 28.23 -33.97 -15.50
N LYS A 6 28.39 -33.84 -14.18
CA LYS A 6 27.42 -33.14 -13.31
C LYS A 6 27.68 -31.63 -13.10
N SER A 7 28.88 -31.14 -13.44
CA SER A 7 29.23 -29.73 -13.31
C SER A 7 28.79 -28.88 -14.51
N ARG A 8 28.47 -29.48 -15.65
CA ARG A 8 28.08 -28.74 -16.88
C ARG A 8 26.59 -28.45 -17.01
N PHE A 9 25.74 -29.03 -16.16
CA PHE A 9 24.29 -28.83 -16.22
C PHE A 9 23.78 -27.72 -15.28
N LEU A 10 24.62 -27.14 -14.41
CA LEU A 10 24.23 -26.05 -13.51
C LEU A 10 24.54 -24.64 -14.05
N HIS A 11 25.15 -24.53 -15.23
CA HIS A 11 25.51 -23.23 -15.84
C HIS A 11 24.74 -22.91 -17.12
N ALA A 12 23.68 -23.62 -17.41
CA ALA A 12 22.91 -23.41 -18.64
C ALA A 12 21.44 -23.16 -18.33
N ALA A 13 21.09 -22.02 -17.75
CA ALA A 13 19.76 -21.41 -17.84
C ALA A 13 19.68 -20.05 -17.10
N ILE A 14 20.70 -19.21 -17.18
CA ILE A 14 20.46 -17.76 -17.11
C ILE A 14 20.63 -17.28 -18.55
N ALA A 15 19.59 -17.38 -19.35
CA ALA A 15 19.49 -16.59 -20.55
C ALA A 15 19.49 -15.14 -20.06
N GLU A 16 20.62 -14.44 -20.18
CA GLU A 16 20.75 -13.01 -19.93
C GLU A 16 19.78 -12.31 -20.88
N SER A 17 18.56 -12.07 -20.39
CA SER A 17 17.61 -11.23 -21.11
C SER A 17 18.26 -9.86 -21.23
N SER A 18 18.30 -9.30 -22.44
CA SER A 18 18.87 -7.97 -22.68
C SER A 18 18.33 -6.95 -21.67
N PRO A 19 19.18 -6.03 -21.16
CA PRO A 19 18.76 -5.03 -20.18
C PRO A 19 17.55 -4.24 -20.66
N ARG A 20 16.48 -4.21 -19.84
CA ARG A 20 15.23 -3.50 -20.12
C ARG A 20 15.20 -2.15 -19.41
N ARG A 21 14.32 -1.27 -19.88
CA ARG A 21 14.16 0.09 -19.37
C ARG A 21 12.79 0.24 -18.72
N PHE A 22 12.79 0.55 -17.45
CA PHE A 22 11.57 0.81 -16.67
C PHE A 22 11.48 2.28 -16.28
N THR A 23 10.31 2.85 -16.42
CA THR A 23 10.00 4.17 -15.87
C THR A 23 8.90 4.03 -14.84
N ILE A 24 9.16 4.46 -13.60
CA ILE A 24 8.22 4.44 -12.49
C ILE A 24 7.77 5.87 -12.21
N VAL A 25 6.47 6.08 -12.07
CA VAL A 25 5.87 7.37 -11.72
C VAL A 25 5.02 7.19 -10.48
N SER A 26 5.49 7.66 -9.32
CA SER A 26 4.70 7.67 -8.08
C SER A 26 4.00 9.01 -7.91
N THR A 27 2.68 8.98 -7.83
CA THR A 27 1.83 10.16 -7.73
C THR A 27 1.30 10.40 -6.32
N CYS A 28 1.62 9.55 -5.36
CA CYS A 28 1.29 9.77 -3.96
C CYS A 28 1.85 11.13 -3.49
N PRO A 29 1.00 12.02 -2.91
CA PRO A 29 1.40 13.37 -2.55
C PRO A 29 2.30 13.44 -1.31
N GLU A 30 2.38 12.37 -0.54
CA GLU A 30 3.19 12.28 0.67
C GLU A 30 4.67 12.06 0.34
N PRO A 31 5.61 12.56 1.16
CA PRO A 31 7.04 12.35 0.94
C PRO A 31 7.42 10.86 0.89
N TRP A 32 6.89 10.07 1.83
CA TRP A 32 7.04 8.61 1.89
C TRP A 32 5.94 7.98 2.73
N GLY A 33 5.53 6.75 2.38
CA GLY A 33 4.52 5.97 3.08
C GLY A 33 4.51 4.53 2.59
N GLY A 34 3.60 3.71 3.07
CA GLY A 34 3.49 2.31 2.68
C GLY A 34 3.26 2.07 1.19
N SER A 35 2.66 3.03 0.48
CA SER A 35 2.47 3.00 -0.96
C SER A 35 3.77 3.08 -1.76
N GLU A 36 4.85 3.61 -1.16
CA GLU A 36 6.16 3.75 -1.79
C GLU A 36 7.01 2.49 -1.67
N GLU A 37 6.73 1.63 -0.72
CA GLU A 37 7.55 0.44 -0.46
C GLU A 37 7.56 -0.52 -1.67
N LEU A 38 6.41 -0.80 -2.28
CA LEU A 38 6.34 -1.76 -3.39
C LEU A 38 7.16 -1.31 -4.60
N TRP A 39 6.92 -0.10 -5.09
CA TRP A 39 7.62 0.37 -6.28
C TRP A 39 9.12 0.61 -6.04
N SER A 40 9.49 1.09 -4.84
CA SER A 40 10.89 1.37 -4.54
C SER A 40 11.72 0.10 -4.34
N CYS A 41 11.14 -0.92 -3.69
CA CYS A 41 11.75 -2.24 -3.59
C CYS A 41 11.84 -2.93 -4.97
N ALA A 42 10.79 -2.85 -5.79
CA ALA A 42 10.84 -3.38 -7.15
C ALA A 42 11.89 -2.66 -8.02
N ALA A 43 12.01 -1.32 -7.91
CA ALA A 43 13.05 -0.55 -8.58
C ALA A 43 14.46 -1.02 -8.20
N ARG A 44 14.69 -1.32 -6.92
CA ARG A 44 15.93 -1.87 -6.41
C ARG A 44 16.24 -3.24 -7.06
N VAL A 45 15.31 -4.18 -6.98
CA VAL A 45 15.48 -5.54 -7.51
C VAL A 45 15.70 -5.51 -9.03
N LEU A 46 14.95 -4.70 -9.78
CA LEU A 46 15.17 -4.53 -11.22
C LEU A 46 16.56 -3.99 -11.54
N ALA A 47 17.06 -3.01 -10.78
CA ALA A 47 18.40 -2.48 -10.97
C ALA A 47 19.50 -3.50 -10.61
N GLU A 48 19.32 -4.26 -9.52
CA GLU A 48 20.22 -5.36 -9.13
C GLU A 48 20.27 -6.49 -10.18
N LYS A 49 19.16 -6.74 -10.88
CA LYS A 49 19.07 -7.66 -12.03
C LYS A 49 19.66 -7.05 -13.33
N GLY A 50 20.22 -5.84 -13.29
CA GLY A 50 20.90 -5.20 -14.42
C GLY A 50 19.98 -4.42 -15.37
N HIS A 51 18.76 -4.11 -14.98
CA HIS A 51 17.84 -3.30 -15.77
C HIS A 51 18.00 -1.79 -15.48
N TYR A 52 17.60 -0.94 -16.43
CA TYR A 52 17.65 0.50 -16.29
C TYR A 52 16.34 1.02 -15.66
N VAL A 53 16.43 1.72 -14.53
CA VAL A 53 15.27 2.25 -13.83
C VAL A 53 15.33 3.77 -13.71
N SER A 54 14.26 4.45 -14.13
CA SER A 54 14.03 5.87 -13.89
C SER A 54 12.77 6.04 -13.04
N ALA A 55 12.89 6.65 -11.86
CA ALA A 55 11.78 6.89 -10.96
C ALA A 55 11.48 8.39 -10.84
N PHE A 56 10.21 8.73 -10.93
CA PHE A 56 9.67 10.08 -10.75
C PHE A 56 8.66 10.06 -9.63
N LYS A 57 8.85 10.89 -8.60
CA LYS A 57 7.94 10.93 -7.45
C LYS A 57 7.52 12.36 -7.15
N THR A 58 6.24 12.54 -6.87
CA THR A 58 5.70 13.78 -6.29
C THR A 58 6.18 13.92 -4.84
N ALA A 59 6.60 15.13 -4.44
CA ALA A 59 7.08 15.42 -3.08
C ALA A 59 8.19 14.46 -2.60
N LEU A 60 9.18 14.19 -3.45
CA LEU A 60 10.30 13.31 -3.14
C LEU A 60 11.17 13.87 -2.00
N ASP A 61 11.32 13.12 -0.93
CA ASP A 61 12.34 13.36 0.08
C ASP A 61 13.69 12.82 -0.43
N GLN A 62 14.61 13.74 -0.75
CA GLN A 62 15.93 13.40 -1.27
C GLN A 62 16.84 12.74 -0.21
N ALA A 63 16.56 12.93 1.08
CA ALA A 63 17.32 12.37 2.19
C ALA A 63 16.86 10.98 2.61
N HIS A 64 15.72 10.51 2.07
CA HIS A 64 15.18 9.21 2.45
C HIS A 64 16.15 8.05 2.10
N PRO A 65 16.40 7.09 3.02
CA PRO A 65 17.37 6.00 2.79
C PRO A 65 17.12 5.19 1.52
N ARG A 66 15.87 4.91 1.18
CA ARG A 66 15.50 4.22 -0.08
C ARG A 66 15.95 5.00 -1.32
N VAL A 67 15.85 6.34 -1.29
CA VAL A 67 16.30 7.19 -2.40
C VAL A 67 17.82 7.13 -2.57
N HIS A 68 18.55 7.15 -1.47
CA HIS A 68 20.01 6.95 -1.50
C HIS A 68 20.38 5.57 -2.05
N GLN A 69 19.71 4.52 -1.61
CA GLN A 69 19.91 3.14 -2.11
C GLN A 69 19.67 3.05 -3.62
N LEU A 70 18.56 3.60 -4.13
CA LEU A 70 18.28 3.59 -5.56
C LEU A 70 19.35 4.34 -6.38
N LYS A 71 19.81 5.50 -5.87
CA LYS A 71 20.88 6.26 -6.55
C LYS A 71 22.21 5.51 -6.56
N SER A 72 22.56 4.78 -5.50
CA SER A 72 23.79 3.96 -5.46
C SER A 72 23.76 2.82 -6.48
N LEU A 73 22.58 2.35 -6.86
CA LEU A 73 22.34 1.37 -7.93
C LEU A 73 22.20 2.01 -9.33
N SER A 74 22.64 3.26 -9.49
CA SER A 74 22.55 4.02 -10.75
C SER A 74 21.12 4.27 -11.26
N CYS A 75 20.10 4.12 -10.42
CA CYS A 75 18.75 4.52 -10.76
C CYS A 75 18.66 6.05 -10.88
N THR A 76 17.97 6.52 -11.91
CA THR A 76 17.62 7.95 -12.00
C THR A 76 16.40 8.23 -11.13
N VAL A 77 16.56 8.98 -10.04
CA VAL A 77 15.44 9.36 -9.16
C VAL A 77 15.23 10.86 -9.20
N ARG A 78 14.05 11.31 -9.63
CA ARG A 78 13.72 12.72 -9.84
C ARG A 78 12.42 13.11 -9.13
N ASN A 79 12.38 14.34 -8.64
CA ASN A 79 11.18 14.94 -8.08
C ASN A 79 10.30 15.50 -9.21
N LEU A 80 9.03 15.08 -9.26
CA LEU A 80 7.99 15.78 -9.97
C LEU A 80 7.66 17.03 -9.15
N ARG A 81 8.34 18.13 -9.42
CA ARG A 81 8.26 19.36 -8.62
C ARG A 81 6.82 19.84 -8.53
N ARG A 82 6.35 20.17 -7.32
CA ARG A 82 5.21 21.05 -7.13
C ARG A 82 5.63 22.42 -7.62
N LEU A 83 5.21 22.80 -8.82
CA LEU A 83 5.43 24.15 -9.31
C LEU A 83 4.35 25.05 -8.70
N PRO A 84 4.70 26.28 -8.26
CA PRO A 84 3.71 27.26 -7.90
C PRO A 84 2.89 27.64 -9.12
N GLY A 85 1.57 27.66 -9.01
CA GLY A 85 0.69 28.08 -10.08
C GLY A 85 -0.61 27.27 -10.18
N PRO A 86 -1.51 27.67 -11.08
CA PRO A 86 -2.76 26.96 -11.30
C PRO A 86 -2.52 25.50 -11.69
N GLN A 87 -3.22 24.57 -11.07
CA GLN A 87 -3.08 23.12 -11.27
C GLN A 87 -3.05 22.69 -12.75
N PRO A 88 -3.87 23.24 -13.67
CA PRO A 88 -3.80 22.87 -15.08
C PRO A 88 -2.45 23.15 -15.75
N LEU A 89 -1.77 24.26 -15.39
CA LEU A 89 -0.47 24.60 -15.94
C LEU A 89 0.63 23.70 -15.38
N VAL A 90 0.58 23.39 -14.10
CA VAL A 90 1.52 22.47 -13.43
C VAL A 90 1.41 21.07 -14.07
N THR A 91 0.19 20.59 -14.27
CA THR A 91 -0.05 19.29 -14.92
C THR A 91 0.48 19.29 -16.35
N ARG A 92 0.27 20.35 -17.13
CA ARG A 92 0.82 20.49 -18.50
C ARG A 92 2.34 20.45 -18.53
N PHE A 93 3.00 21.11 -17.59
CA PHE A 93 4.47 21.08 -17.50
C PHE A 93 4.99 19.69 -17.16
N HIS A 94 4.36 18.99 -16.20
CA HIS A 94 4.72 17.63 -15.86
C HIS A 94 4.52 16.68 -17.06
N LEU A 95 3.41 16.84 -17.79
CA LEU A 95 3.15 16.04 -19.00
C LEU A 95 4.18 16.31 -20.08
N LEU A 96 4.58 17.56 -20.32
CA LEU A 96 5.60 17.88 -21.31
C LEU A 96 6.97 17.30 -20.94
N SER A 97 7.37 17.48 -19.69
CA SER A 97 8.64 16.90 -19.18
C SER A 97 8.65 15.38 -19.29
N MET A 98 7.53 14.73 -18.93
CA MET A 98 7.39 13.29 -19.04
C MET A 98 7.35 12.84 -20.51
N ALA A 99 6.66 13.56 -21.39
CA ALA A 99 6.62 13.24 -22.81
C ALA A 99 8.02 13.24 -23.43
N VAL A 100 8.86 14.25 -23.12
CA VAL A 100 10.25 14.31 -23.55
C VAL A 100 11.03 13.09 -23.01
N HIS A 101 10.90 12.78 -21.71
CA HIS A 101 11.58 11.63 -21.13
C HIS A 101 11.18 10.32 -21.81
N LEU A 102 9.89 10.06 -21.96
CA LEU A 102 9.35 8.84 -22.55
C LEU A 102 9.75 8.69 -24.03
N THR A 103 9.75 9.80 -24.78
CA THR A 103 10.16 9.78 -26.19
C THR A 103 11.66 9.50 -26.38
N VAL A 104 12.50 10.10 -25.53
CA VAL A 104 13.96 9.96 -25.62
C VAL A 104 14.43 8.60 -25.08
N ARG A 105 13.90 8.18 -23.93
CA ARG A 105 14.32 6.94 -23.24
C ARG A 105 13.64 5.69 -23.76
N ARG A 106 12.44 5.81 -24.28
CA ARG A 106 11.59 4.71 -24.77
C ARG A 106 11.61 3.50 -23.82
N PRO A 107 11.01 3.61 -22.63
CA PRO A 107 10.97 2.49 -21.69
C PRO A 107 10.15 1.33 -22.27
N ASP A 108 10.54 0.11 -21.90
CA ASP A 108 9.82 -1.11 -22.25
C ASP A 108 8.50 -1.21 -21.46
N LEU A 109 8.48 -0.63 -20.25
CA LEU A 109 7.26 -0.54 -19.41
C LEU A 109 7.29 0.71 -18.54
N VAL A 110 6.15 1.39 -18.45
CA VAL A 110 5.91 2.47 -17.48
C VAL A 110 5.03 1.94 -16.36
N ILE A 111 5.44 2.10 -15.11
CA ILE A 111 4.67 1.74 -13.92
C ILE A 111 4.16 3.02 -13.27
N ILE A 112 2.85 3.20 -13.15
CA ILE A 112 2.22 4.35 -12.50
C ILE A 112 1.70 3.89 -11.14
N SER A 113 2.45 4.23 -10.07
CA SER A 113 2.07 3.95 -8.68
C SER A 113 1.19 5.09 -8.17
N GLN A 114 -0.05 4.77 -7.90
CA GLN A 114 -1.12 5.70 -7.51
C GLN A 114 -1.29 5.68 -5.98
N GLY A 115 -1.57 6.83 -5.37
CA GLY A 115 -2.07 6.88 -3.99
C GLY A 115 -3.53 6.42 -3.96
N ASP A 116 -4.40 7.21 -4.57
CA ASP A 116 -5.78 6.83 -4.87
C ASP A 116 -5.90 6.28 -6.30
N ASN A 117 -6.92 5.47 -6.56
CA ASN A 117 -7.12 4.78 -7.83
C ASN A 117 -7.22 5.69 -9.08
N TYR A 118 -7.37 7.00 -8.90
CA TYR A 118 -7.46 7.96 -10.02
C TYR A 118 -6.27 8.89 -10.14
N ASP A 119 -5.29 8.76 -9.26
CA ASP A 119 -4.07 9.56 -9.32
C ASP A 119 -3.25 9.19 -10.56
N GLY A 120 -2.63 10.19 -11.18
CA GLY A 120 -1.67 9.98 -12.27
C GLY A 120 -2.23 9.42 -13.58
N LEU A 121 -3.55 9.29 -13.77
CA LEU A 121 -4.15 8.76 -15.00
C LEU A 121 -3.74 9.54 -16.26
N HIS A 122 -3.36 10.82 -16.12
CA HIS A 122 -2.85 11.62 -17.22
C HIS A 122 -1.50 11.10 -17.77
N PHE A 123 -0.69 10.42 -16.95
CA PHE A 123 0.52 9.74 -17.43
C PHE A 123 0.17 8.46 -18.21
N GLY A 124 -0.85 7.71 -17.78
CA GLY A 124 -1.38 6.56 -18.53
C GLY A 124 -1.95 6.99 -19.89
N TYR A 125 -2.69 8.09 -19.93
CA TYR A 125 -3.16 8.68 -21.18
C TYR A 125 -2.01 9.09 -22.11
N LEU A 126 -0.94 9.68 -21.55
CA LEU A 126 0.27 10.03 -22.30
C LEU A 126 0.95 8.77 -22.89
N CYS A 127 1.10 7.72 -22.09
CA CYS A 127 1.67 6.45 -22.57
C CYS A 127 0.87 5.86 -23.73
N ARG A 128 -0.48 5.87 -23.64
CA ARG A 128 -1.34 5.48 -24.77
C ARG A 128 -1.06 6.28 -26.05
N LYS A 129 -0.98 7.61 -25.91
CA LYS A 129 -0.68 8.48 -27.08
C LYS A 129 0.68 8.23 -27.69
N LEU A 130 1.66 7.87 -26.88
CA LEU A 130 3.01 7.54 -27.32
C LEU A 130 3.20 6.05 -27.70
N ARG A 131 2.16 5.24 -27.55
CA ARG A 131 2.19 3.78 -27.77
C ARG A 131 3.28 3.09 -26.94
N ILE A 132 3.38 3.47 -25.67
CA ILE A 132 4.29 2.87 -24.68
C ILE A 132 3.46 2.02 -23.73
N PRO A 133 3.83 0.74 -23.50
CA PRO A 133 3.16 -0.11 -22.52
C PRO A 133 3.22 0.50 -21.12
N TYR A 134 2.11 0.42 -20.36
CA TYR A 134 2.07 0.90 -18.98
C TYR A 134 1.18 0.04 -18.11
N ALA A 135 1.57 -0.07 -16.84
CA ALA A 135 0.79 -0.68 -15.78
C ALA A 135 0.37 0.36 -14.74
N LEU A 136 -0.79 0.16 -14.13
CA LEU A 136 -1.30 0.95 -13.02
C LEU A 136 -1.16 0.15 -11.73
N VAL A 137 -0.79 0.80 -10.62
CA VAL A 137 -0.74 0.19 -9.28
C VAL A 137 -1.57 1.07 -8.35
N SER A 138 -2.80 0.66 -8.05
CA SER A 138 -3.74 1.40 -7.21
C SER A 138 -3.62 0.96 -5.76
N GLN A 139 -3.12 1.86 -4.91
CA GLN A 139 -2.86 1.58 -3.50
C GLN A 139 -4.11 1.71 -2.62
N LYS A 140 -5.10 2.46 -3.07
CA LYS A 140 -6.36 2.68 -2.34
C LYS A 140 -7.47 3.05 -3.32
N ALA A 141 -8.70 2.68 -2.99
CA ALA A 141 -9.94 3.25 -3.52
C ALA A 141 -10.85 3.62 -2.34
N ALA A 142 -11.53 4.75 -2.40
CA ALA A 142 -12.38 5.25 -1.34
C ALA A 142 -13.85 5.14 -1.70
N ASP A 143 -14.66 4.51 -0.85
CA ASP A 143 -16.10 4.30 -1.06
C ASP A 143 -16.87 5.62 -1.10
N HIS A 144 -16.39 6.63 -0.36
CA HIS A 144 -17.02 7.95 -0.29
C HIS A 144 -16.66 8.88 -1.48
N PHE A 145 -15.84 8.41 -2.42
CA PHE A 145 -15.43 9.21 -3.58
C PHE A 145 -15.87 8.56 -4.89
N TRP A 146 -16.85 9.20 -5.56
CA TRP A 146 -17.27 8.81 -6.91
C TRP A 146 -16.86 9.87 -7.92
N PRO A 147 -16.20 9.47 -9.02
CA PRO A 147 -15.77 10.40 -10.03
C PRO A 147 -16.96 11.00 -10.79
N PRO A 148 -16.89 12.28 -11.23
CA PRO A 148 -17.91 12.88 -12.07
C PRO A 148 -18.10 12.11 -13.39
N ASP A 149 -19.34 11.93 -13.84
CA ASP A 149 -19.70 11.20 -15.07
C ASP A 149 -18.95 11.68 -16.30
N LYS A 150 -18.74 12.99 -16.42
CA LYS A 150 -17.98 13.59 -17.54
C LYS A 150 -16.55 13.04 -17.70
N SER A 151 -15.97 12.52 -16.64
CA SER A 151 -14.61 11.95 -16.65
C SER A 151 -14.57 10.42 -16.67
N ARG A 152 -15.75 9.77 -16.59
CA ARG A 152 -15.86 8.30 -16.46
C ARG A 152 -15.26 7.58 -17.67
N GLN A 153 -15.65 7.98 -18.88
CA GLN A 153 -15.12 7.37 -20.10
C GLN A 153 -13.60 7.56 -20.25
N TYR A 154 -13.07 8.74 -19.89
CA TYR A 154 -11.63 8.97 -19.87
C TYR A 154 -10.91 8.00 -18.94
N ARG A 155 -11.42 7.83 -17.71
CA ARG A 155 -10.84 6.93 -16.71
C ARG A 155 -10.89 5.49 -17.18
N ARG A 156 -12.06 5.04 -17.62
CA ARG A 156 -12.26 3.72 -18.20
C ARG A 156 -11.24 3.42 -19.31
N ASN A 157 -11.10 4.34 -20.28
CA ASN A 157 -10.15 4.19 -21.37
C ASN A 157 -8.70 4.06 -20.92
N VAL A 158 -8.31 4.70 -19.79
CA VAL A 158 -6.95 4.59 -19.25
C VAL A 158 -6.75 3.26 -18.52
N PHE A 159 -7.74 2.78 -17.75
CA PHE A 159 -7.66 1.47 -17.10
C PHE A 159 -7.66 0.33 -18.11
N GLU A 160 -8.57 0.32 -19.07
CA GLU A 160 -8.64 -0.69 -20.13
C GLU A 160 -7.40 -0.68 -21.04
N GLY A 161 -6.77 0.50 -21.22
CA GLY A 161 -5.56 0.67 -22.03
C GLY A 161 -4.27 0.25 -21.38
N ALA A 162 -4.25 -0.01 -20.07
CA ALA A 162 -3.08 -0.52 -19.38
C ALA A 162 -2.82 -1.99 -19.73
N VAL A 163 -1.57 -2.41 -19.80
CA VAL A 163 -1.23 -3.83 -19.96
C VAL A 163 -1.61 -4.62 -18.72
N LYS A 164 -1.58 -3.97 -17.54
CA LYS A 164 -2.03 -4.55 -16.27
C LYS A 164 -2.48 -3.45 -15.32
N CYS A 165 -3.55 -3.73 -14.56
CA CYS A 165 -4.03 -2.91 -13.45
C CYS A 165 -3.89 -3.70 -12.15
N PHE A 166 -2.97 -3.29 -11.30
CA PHE A 166 -2.75 -3.90 -10.00
C PHE A 166 -3.53 -3.17 -8.91
N PHE A 167 -4.15 -3.92 -8.03
CA PHE A 167 -4.85 -3.45 -6.86
C PHE A 167 -4.32 -4.15 -5.61
N VAL A 168 -4.28 -3.47 -4.47
CA VAL A 168 -3.78 -4.09 -3.23
C VAL A 168 -4.85 -4.91 -2.51
N SER A 169 -6.12 -4.84 -2.95
CA SER A 169 -7.23 -5.65 -2.44
C SER A 169 -8.28 -5.91 -3.52
N GLN A 170 -9.07 -6.97 -3.34
CA GLN A 170 -10.22 -7.27 -4.21
C GLN A 170 -11.32 -6.21 -4.06
N HIS A 171 -11.49 -5.64 -2.84
CA HIS A 171 -12.42 -4.54 -2.62
C HIS A 171 -12.08 -3.34 -3.50
N ASN A 172 -10.82 -2.90 -3.48
CA ASN A 172 -10.37 -1.75 -4.29
C ASN A 172 -10.52 -2.00 -5.80
N ARG A 173 -10.29 -3.23 -6.24
CA ARG A 173 -10.54 -3.63 -7.63
C ARG A 173 -12.02 -3.48 -7.96
N ARG A 174 -12.93 -4.14 -7.23
CA ARG A 174 -14.38 -4.11 -7.49
C ARG A 174 -14.93 -2.68 -7.42
N LEU A 175 -14.56 -1.93 -6.39
CA LEU A 175 -14.98 -0.54 -6.24
C LEU A 175 -14.53 0.32 -7.45
N THR A 176 -13.31 0.12 -7.95
CA THR A 176 -12.83 0.83 -9.14
C THR A 176 -13.61 0.42 -10.39
N GLU A 177 -13.87 -0.88 -10.58
CA GLU A 177 -14.69 -1.41 -11.68
C GLU A 177 -16.12 -0.81 -11.65
N ASP A 178 -16.75 -0.74 -10.48
CA ASP A 178 -18.06 -0.09 -10.29
C ASP A 178 -18.01 1.40 -10.64
N GLN A 179 -17.02 2.11 -10.14
CA GLN A 179 -16.85 3.55 -10.35
C GLN A 179 -16.62 3.92 -11.83
N ILE A 180 -15.91 3.09 -12.58
CA ILE A 180 -15.70 3.30 -14.02
C ILE A 180 -16.79 2.65 -14.89
N GLY A 181 -17.60 1.76 -14.31
CA GLY A 181 -18.67 1.03 -14.98
C GLY A 181 -18.15 0.02 -16.01
N ALA A 182 -17.09 -0.72 -15.67
CA ALA A 182 -16.51 -1.74 -16.55
C ALA A 182 -15.71 -2.76 -15.75
N ASP A 183 -15.82 -4.03 -16.11
CA ASP A 183 -14.95 -5.08 -15.64
C ASP A 183 -13.56 -4.98 -16.27
N LEU A 184 -12.52 -5.14 -15.48
CA LEU A 184 -11.13 -5.04 -15.92
C LEU A 184 -10.53 -6.44 -16.11
N ALA A 185 -10.56 -6.96 -17.34
CA ALA A 185 -9.93 -8.24 -17.68
C ALA A 185 -8.40 -8.25 -17.43
N ASN A 186 -7.76 -7.06 -17.42
CA ASN A 186 -6.34 -6.87 -17.15
C ASN A 186 -6.04 -6.59 -15.67
N ALA A 187 -7.02 -6.73 -14.76
CA ALA A 187 -6.80 -6.52 -13.33
C ALA A 187 -6.15 -7.73 -12.64
N ALA A 188 -5.33 -7.43 -11.62
CA ALA A 188 -4.78 -8.41 -10.69
C ALA A 188 -4.68 -7.80 -9.28
N VAL A 189 -4.68 -8.65 -8.26
CA VAL A 189 -4.39 -8.21 -6.88
C VAL A 189 -2.94 -8.54 -6.57
N ILE A 190 -2.24 -7.56 -6.00
CA ILE A 190 -0.89 -7.69 -5.47
C ILE A 190 -0.85 -7.29 -4.01
N ARG A 191 0.21 -7.63 -3.31
CA ARG A 191 0.42 -7.25 -1.92
C ARG A 191 1.63 -6.34 -1.79
N ASN A 192 1.54 -5.37 -0.88
CA ASN A 192 2.69 -4.54 -0.55
C ASN A 192 3.68 -5.32 0.34
N PRO A 193 4.98 -5.04 0.26
CA PRO A 193 5.96 -5.61 1.17
C PRO A 193 5.76 -5.06 2.59
N TYR A 194 5.95 -5.91 3.58
CA TYR A 194 5.83 -5.60 5.00
C TYR A 194 7.22 -5.54 5.67
N LEU A 195 7.32 -4.86 6.82
CA LEU A 195 8.59 -4.53 7.46
C LEU A 195 8.92 -5.44 8.66
N VAL A 196 8.26 -6.58 8.78
CA VAL A 196 8.54 -7.61 9.79
C VAL A 196 9.01 -8.90 9.11
N PRO A 197 9.82 -9.75 9.77
CA PRO A 197 10.19 -11.05 9.21
C PRO A 197 8.96 -11.92 8.94
N ALA A 198 8.93 -12.64 7.82
CA ALA A 198 7.79 -13.49 7.44
C ALA A 198 7.53 -14.65 8.43
N ASP A 199 8.60 -15.12 9.08
CA ASP A 199 8.59 -16.17 10.10
C ASP A 199 8.61 -15.63 11.53
N ALA A 200 8.38 -14.30 11.71
CA ALA A 200 8.45 -13.65 13.01
C ALA A 200 7.54 -14.33 14.04
N THR A 201 8.12 -14.68 15.17
CA THR A 201 7.41 -15.07 16.38
C THR A 201 7.81 -14.11 17.49
N PHE A 202 6.83 -13.35 17.99
CA PHE A 202 7.09 -12.41 19.08
C PHE A 202 6.42 -12.91 20.36
N PRO A 203 7.11 -12.76 21.53
CA PRO A 203 6.49 -13.06 22.80
C PRO A 203 5.23 -12.21 22.97
N TRP A 204 4.25 -12.78 23.65
CA TRP A 204 3.06 -12.01 24.04
C TRP A 204 3.46 -11.00 25.11
N PRO A 205 2.98 -9.74 25.04
CA PRO A 205 3.31 -8.74 26.05
C PRO A 205 2.86 -9.21 27.43
N GLU A 206 3.79 -9.28 28.37
CA GLU A 206 3.46 -9.63 29.76
C GLU A 206 2.96 -8.37 30.48
N THR A 207 1.65 -8.28 30.65
CA THR A 207 0.97 -7.27 31.45
C THR A 207 0.00 -7.99 32.37
N GLY A 208 -0.37 -7.38 33.49
CA GLY A 208 -1.43 -7.94 34.34
C GLY A 208 -2.73 -8.12 33.54
N ASP A 209 -3.57 -9.07 33.96
CA ASP A 209 -4.80 -9.47 33.26
C ASP A 209 -5.78 -8.31 32.98
N ASP A 210 -5.64 -7.20 33.68
CA ASP A 210 -6.48 -6.01 33.54
C ASP A 210 -5.85 -4.91 32.68
N CYS A 211 -4.76 -5.20 31.95
CA CYS A 211 -4.09 -4.22 31.08
C CYS A 211 -4.14 -4.67 29.62
N LEU A 212 -4.80 -3.87 28.77
CA LEU A 212 -4.85 -4.07 27.32
C LEU A 212 -4.18 -2.88 26.61
N ARG A 213 -3.06 -3.14 25.95
CA ARG A 213 -2.33 -2.15 25.14
C ARG A 213 -2.61 -2.37 23.67
N LEU A 214 -3.16 -1.36 23.01
CA LEU A 214 -3.46 -1.35 21.57
C LEU A 214 -2.54 -0.37 20.86
N ALA A 215 -2.05 -0.74 19.67
CA ALA A 215 -1.34 0.18 18.78
C ALA A 215 -2.26 0.65 17.66
N CYS A 216 -2.31 1.96 17.40
CA CYS A 216 -2.91 2.56 16.22
C CYS A 216 -1.79 3.05 15.30
N VAL A 217 -1.41 2.25 14.31
CA VAL A 217 -0.25 2.51 13.45
C VAL A 217 -0.74 2.99 12.09
N ALA A 218 -0.76 4.30 11.88
CA ALA A 218 -1.26 4.91 10.65
C ALA A 218 -0.80 6.37 10.54
N ARG A 219 -0.85 6.92 9.32
CA ARG A 219 -0.73 8.37 9.16
C ARG A 219 -1.81 9.08 9.97
N LEU A 220 -1.45 10.20 10.60
CA LEU A 220 -2.41 11.03 11.32
C LEU A 220 -3.15 11.93 10.32
N TYR A 221 -4.07 11.32 9.58
CA TYR A 221 -4.92 11.92 8.56
C TYR A 221 -6.36 11.47 8.76
N LEU A 222 -7.14 12.28 9.44
CA LEU A 222 -8.45 11.90 9.98
C LEU A 222 -9.45 11.49 8.91
N LEU A 223 -9.39 12.11 7.73
CA LEU A 223 -10.32 11.83 6.63
C LEU A 223 -10.30 10.35 6.23
N ASP A 224 -9.11 9.75 6.15
CA ASP A 224 -8.94 8.34 5.78
C ASP A 224 -8.85 7.42 7.01
N LYS A 225 -8.14 7.87 8.05
CA LYS A 225 -7.69 6.97 9.14
C LYS A 225 -8.59 6.99 10.38
N GLY A 226 -9.53 7.93 10.46
CA GLY A 226 -10.61 7.90 11.44
C GLY A 226 -10.21 7.93 12.92
N GLN A 227 -8.98 8.34 13.27
CA GLN A 227 -8.51 8.37 14.66
C GLN A 227 -9.39 9.25 15.57
N ASP A 228 -10.08 10.23 15.00
CA ASP A 228 -11.08 11.05 15.70
C ASP A 228 -12.28 10.21 16.19
N ILE A 229 -12.71 9.19 15.44
CA ILE A 229 -13.75 8.26 15.86
C ILE A 229 -13.29 7.50 17.11
N LEU A 230 -12.08 6.94 17.06
CA LEU A 230 -11.52 6.21 18.20
C LEU A 230 -11.41 7.07 19.46
N LEU A 231 -10.94 8.32 19.34
CA LEU A 231 -10.87 9.24 20.49
C LEU A 231 -12.25 9.53 21.09
N ARG A 232 -13.30 9.68 20.27
CA ARG A 232 -14.69 9.88 20.77
C ARG A 232 -15.21 8.63 21.48
N VAL A 233 -14.89 7.45 20.99
CA VAL A 233 -15.21 6.18 21.67
C VAL A 233 -14.49 6.10 23.00
N LEU A 234 -13.17 6.36 23.04
CA LEU A 234 -12.39 6.30 24.28
C LEU A 234 -12.78 7.38 25.30
N ALA A 235 -13.45 8.44 24.90
CA ALA A 235 -14.00 9.46 25.79
C ALA A 235 -15.25 9.00 26.57
N ARG A 236 -15.89 7.89 26.18
CA ARG A 236 -17.06 7.35 26.90
C ARG A 236 -16.66 6.88 28.30
N GLU A 237 -17.50 7.12 29.29
CA GLU A 237 -17.16 6.87 30.70
C GLU A 237 -16.67 5.45 30.99
N LYS A 238 -17.23 4.44 30.30
CA LYS A 238 -16.83 3.05 30.49
C LYS A 238 -15.35 2.77 30.14
N TRP A 239 -14.73 3.57 29.26
CA TRP A 239 -13.33 3.39 28.87
C TRP A 239 -12.33 4.11 29.77
N LYS A 240 -12.77 5.12 30.52
CA LYS A 240 -11.91 5.92 31.41
C LYS A 240 -11.40 5.14 32.62
N GLY A 241 -12.15 4.17 33.09
CA GLY A 241 -11.82 3.37 34.28
C GLY A 241 -11.18 2.02 33.98
N ARG A 242 -11.03 1.66 32.69
CA ARG A 242 -10.45 0.38 32.27
C ARG A 242 -8.95 0.50 32.04
N GLY A 243 -8.21 -0.58 32.30
CA GLY A 243 -6.78 -0.69 32.00
C GLY A 243 -6.48 -0.79 30.51
N LEU A 244 -7.20 -0.05 29.68
CA LEU A 244 -6.99 0.01 28.23
C LEU A 244 -6.16 1.25 27.88
N HIS A 245 -5.10 1.08 27.11
CA HIS A 245 -4.25 2.16 26.58
C HIS A 245 -4.08 2.03 25.07
N VAL A 246 -4.13 3.15 24.35
CA VAL A 246 -3.89 3.20 22.90
C VAL A 246 -2.69 4.09 22.59
N SER A 247 -1.68 3.51 21.95
CA SER A 247 -0.52 4.25 21.44
C SER A 247 -0.69 4.57 19.96
N PHE A 248 -0.68 5.85 19.60
CA PHE A 248 -0.77 6.32 18.21
C PHE A 248 0.63 6.47 17.62
N TYR A 249 0.97 5.62 16.65
CA TYR A 249 2.21 5.69 15.87
C TYR A 249 1.95 6.28 14.50
N GLY A 250 2.75 7.26 14.13
CA GLY A 250 2.71 7.89 12.82
C GLY A 250 2.85 9.41 12.87
N TRP A 251 2.78 10.00 11.70
CA TRP A 251 2.79 11.45 11.48
C TRP A 251 1.71 11.84 10.47
N GLY A 252 1.39 13.11 10.34
CA GLY A 252 0.43 13.56 9.34
C GLY A 252 -0.11 14.95 9.59
N LEU A 253 -0.95 15.40 8.67
CA LEU A 253 -1.50 16.76 8.67
C LEU A 253 -2.36 17.10 9.90
N ASN A 254 -2.87 16.08 10.59
CA ASN A 254 -3.78 16.26 11.72
C ASN A 254 -3.17 15.86 13.08
N ALA A 255 -1.83 15.81 13.19
CA ALA A 255 -1.17 15.41 14.43
C ALA A 255 -1.54 16.32 15.62
N GLU A 256 -1.43 17.65 15.43
CA GLU A 256 -1.79 18.63 16.46
C GLU A 256 -3.28 18.59 16.77
N SER A 257 -4.12 18.62 15.72
CA SER A 257 -5.59 18.56 15.88
C SER A 257 -6.06 17.32 16.62
N LEU A 258 -5.39 16.17 16.44
CA LEU A 258 -5.72 14.93 17.11
C LEU A 258 -5.34 14.99 18.61
N ALA A 259 -4.18 15.53 18.94
CA ALA A 259 -3.76 15.75 20.33
C ALA A 259 -4.69 16.73 21.06
N ASP A 260 -5.07 17.84 20.42
CA ASP A 260 -6.01 18.81 20.95
C ASP A 260 -7.40 18.20 21.17
N LEU A 261 -7.84 17.34 20.23
CA LEU A 261 -9.11 16.61 20.37
C LEU A 261 -9.08 15.68 21.58
N ALA A 262 -8.02 14.92 21.78
CA ALA A 262 -7.85 14.04 22.94
C ALA A 262 -7.92 14.84 24.26
N ALA A 263 -7.20 15.95 24.34
CA ALA A 263 -7.21 16.85 25.50
C ALA A 263 -8.62 17.42 25.76
N ARG A 264 -9.30 17.91 24.72
CA ARG A 264 -10.66 18.49 24.82
C ARG A 264 -11.70 17.46 25.27
N LEU A 265 -11.56 16.21 24.84
CA LEU A 265 -12.45 15.12 25.23
C LEU A 265 -12.09 14.50 26.60
N GLY A 266 -10.99 14.93 27.21
CA GLY A 266 -10.49 14.39 28.48
C GLY A 266 -10.02 12.94 28.40
N VAL A 267 -9.57 12.48 27.22
CA VAL A 267 -9.03 11.13 26.99
C VAL A 267 -7.58 11.11 27.51
N ARG A 268 -7.32 10.30 28.54
CA ARG A 268 -5.99 10.23 29.20
C ARG A 268 -5.27 8.91 28.98
N ASN A 269 -5.96 7.92 28.47
CA ASN A 269 -5.43 6.57 28.20
C ASN A 269 -4.92 6.42 26.77
N VAL A 270 -4.29 7.47 26.26
CA VAL A 270 -3.67 7.50 24.93
C VAL A 270 -2.29 8.14 25.00
N SER A 271 -1.41 7.75 24.07
CA SER A 271 -0.11 8.37 23.85
C SER A 271 0.11 8.60 22.34
N PHE A 272 0.95 9.59 22.01
CA PHE A 272 1.33 9.92 20.64
C PHE A 272 2.83 9.71 20.50
N GLU A 273 3.21 8.60 19.89
CA GLU A 273 4.60 8.11 19.85
C GLU A 273 5.41 8.67 18.65
N GLY A 274 4.71 9.34 17.72
CA GLY A 274 5.35 9.81 16.49
C GLY A 274 5.69 8.67 15.52
N GLN A 275 6.62 8.94 14.60
CA GLN A 275 7.05 7.95 13.62
C GLN A 275 8.17 7.09 14.17
N THR A 276 8.11 5.79 13.95
CA THR A 276 9.19 4.84 14.28
C THR A 276 9.56 4.00 13.06
N THR A 277 10.82 3.58 13.01
CA THR A 277 11.33 2.58 12.07
C THR A 277 11.41 1.18 12.70
N ASP A 278 11.25 1.09 14.01
CA ASP A 278 11.19 -0.19 14.75
C ASP A 278 9.77 -0.74 14.78
N VAL A 279 9.29 -1.21 13.64
CA VAL A 279 7.98 -1.86 13.52
C VAL A 279 7.88 -3.12 14.40
N PRO A 280 8.91 -4.00 14.45
CA PRO A 280 8.91 -5.13 15.38
C PRO A 280 8.76 -4.75 16.85
N GLY A 281 9.35 -3.62 17.27
CA GLY A 281 9.24 -3.11 18.64
C GLY A 281 7.82 -2.78 19.03
N ILE A 282 7.03 -2.19 18.11
CA ILE A 282 5.61 -1.93 18.35
C ILE A 282 4.88 -3.22 18.77
N TRP A 283 5.07 -4.29 18.00
CA TRP A 283 4.33 -5.54 18.22
C TRP A 283 4.84 -6.38 19.41
N LYS A 284 6.01 -6.08 19.92
CA LYS A 284 6.50 -6.66 21.20
C LYS A 284 5.80 -6.08 22.41
N GLU A 285 5.33 -4.84 22.33
CA GLU A 285 4.76 -4.09 23.46
C GLU A 285 3.22 -4.03 23.45
N HIS A 286 2.57 -4.35 22.34
CA HIS A 286 1.12 -4.22 22.18
C HIS A 286 0.45 -5.57 21.94
N HIS A 287 -0.76 -5.73 22.50
CA HIS A 287 -1.57 -6.94 22.42
C HIS A 287 -2.33 -7.05 21.11
N ALA A 288 -2.74 -5.91 20.53
CA ALA A 288 -3.51 -5.87 19.30
C ALA A 288 -3.33 -4.54 18.55
N LEU A 289 -3.67 -4.58 17.25
CA LEU A 289 -3.83 -3.39 16.43
C LEU A 289 -5.25 -2.82 16.57
N VAL A 290 -5.40 -1.49 16.51
CA VAL A 290 -6.69 -0.83 16.29
C VAL A 290 -6.61 0.14 15.12
N LEU A 291 -7.48 0.00 14.10
CA LEU A 291 -7.56 0.91 12.94
C LEU A 291 -9.02 1.29 12.67
N PRO A 292 -9.44 2.50 13.07
CA PRO A 292 -10.80 3.02 12.89
C PRO A 292 -10.99 3.67 11.50
N SER A 293 -10.31 3.19 10.49
CA SER A 293 -10.17 3.85 9.19
C SER A 293 -11.50 4.00 8.45
N ARG A 294 -11.63 5.09 7.68
CA ARG A 294 -12.74 5.34 6.74
C ARG A 294 -12.42 4.87 5.33
N ALA A 295 -11.13 4.78 4.98
CA ALA A 295 -10.67 4.28 3.69
C ALA A 295 -9.30 3.61 3.80
N GLU A 296 -9.15 2.46 3.15
CA GLU A 296 -7.92 1.69 3.10
C GLU A 296 -7.71 1.02 1.73
N GLY A 297 -6.46 0.63 1.49
CA GLY A 297 -6.14 -0.40 0.51
C GLY A 297 -6.15 -1.78 1.20
N LEU A 298 -4.95 -2.24 1.52
CA LEU A 298 -4.67 -3.23 2.56
C LEU A 298 -3.57 -2.63 3.44
N PRO A 299 -3.88 -2.22 4.70
CA PRO A 299 -2.94 -1.54 5.55
C PRO A 299 -1.72 -2.43 5.87
N LEU A 300 -0.50 -1.91 5.69
CA LEU A 300 0.72 -2.63 6.07
C LEU A 300 0.71 -2.96 7.57
N ALA A 301 0.29 -2.00 8.40
CA ALA A 301 0.21 -2.21 9.85
C ALA A 301 -0.70 -3.39 10.24
N LEU A 302 -1.77 -3.66 9.48
CA LEU A 302 -2.63 -4.82 9.70
C LEU A 302 -1.92 -6.12 9.34
N VAL A 303 -1.25 -6.16 8.19
CA VAL A 303 -0.46 -7.31 7.76
C VAL A 303 0.64 -7.59 8.79
N GLU A 304 1.37 -6.57 9.19
CA GLU A 304 2.48 -6.65 10.15
C GLU A 304 2.03 -7.10 11.54
N ALA A 305 0.93 -6.55 12.05
CA ALA A 305 0.34 -6.99 13.32
C ALA A 305 -0.01 -8.46 13.30
N MET A 306 -0.74 -8.89 12.25
CA MET A 306 -1.14 -10.29 12.08
C MET A 306 0.09 -11.20 11.93
N MET A 307 1.11 -10.84 11.14
CA MET A 307 2.38 -11.59 11.02
C MET A 307 3.06 -11.78 12.38
N CYS A 308 2.99 -10.77 13.25
CA CYS A 308 3.55 -10.79 14.60
C CYS A 308 2.64 -11.48 15.64
N GLY A 309 1.56 -12.12 15.22
CA GLY A 309 0.63 -12.81 16.12
C GLY A 309 -0.21 -11.86 16.97
N ARG A 310 -0.55 -10.68 16.43
CA ARG A 310 -1.44 -9.71 17.08
C ARG A 310 -2.78 -9.67 16.34
N PRO A 311 -3.91 -9.91 17.03
CA PRO A 311 -5.23 -9.71 16.43
C PRO A 311 -5.48 -8.22 16.20
N ALA A 312 -6.54 -7.90 15.49
CA ALA A 312 -6.85 -6.52 15.15
C ALA A 312 -8.32 -6.16 15.40
N VAL A 313 -8.56 -4.94 15.86
CA VAL A 313 -9.89 -4.31 15.85
C VAL A 313 -9.88 -3.29 14.72
N VAL A 314 -10.54 -3.58 13.62
CA VAL A 314 -10.46 -2.76 12.41
C VAL A 314 -11.83 -2.54 11.78
N THR A 315 -11.97 -1.46 11.05
CA THR A 315 -13.17 -1.21 10.27
C THR A 315 -13.22 -2.08 9.01
N ASN A 316 -14.42 -2.45 8.59
CA ASN A 316 -14.68 -3.19 7.36
C ASN A 316 -14.61 -2.26 6.14
N VAL A 317 -13.41 -1.74 5.85
CA VAL A 317 -13.13 -0.89 4.69
C VAL A 317 -11.93 -1.41 3.92
N GLY A 318 -11.89 -1.17 2.62
CA GLY A 318 -10.79 -1.66 1.78
C GLY A 318 -10.61 -3.17 1.90
N GLY A 319 -9.36 -3.62 2.01
CA GLY A 319 -9.00 -5.03 2.13
C GLY A 319 -9.04 -5.60 3.55
N ASN A 320 -9.50 -4.86 4.57
CA ASN A 320 -9.44 -5.33 5.96
C ASN A 320 -10.21 -6.64 6.18
N ALA A 321 -11.44 -6.73 5.67
CA ALA A 321 -12.27 -7.95 5.80
C ALA A 321 -11.80 -9.10 4.89
N GLU A 322 -10.87 -8.87 3.98
CA GLU A 322 -10.26 -9.98 3.20
C GLU A 322 -9.29 -10.79 4.07
N VAL A 323 -8.64 -10.13 5.02
CA VAL A 323 -7.61 -10.76 5.86
C VAL A 323 -8.10 -11.03 7.29
N VAL A 324 -8.91 -10.16 7.87
CA VAL A 324 -9.50 -10.36 9.20
C VAL A 324 -10.78 -11.19 9.08
N GLN A 325 -10.84 -12.27 9.82
CA GLN A 325 -12.05 -13.05 10.05
C GLN A 325 -12.64 -12.65 11.40
N ASP A 326 -13.83 -12.06 11.34
CA ASP A 326 -14.51 -11.51 12.51
C ASP A 326 -14.67 -12.52 13.63
N ALA A 327 -14.40 -12.08 14.87
CA ALA A 327 -14.41 -12.86 16.11
C ALA A 327 -13.45 -14.07 16.13
N VAL A 328 -12.65 -14.31 15.08
CA VAL A 328 -11.71 -15.45 14.96
C VAL A 328 -10.25 -15.01 14.92
N THR A 329 -9.92 -14.01 14.08
CA THR A 329 -8.56 -13.46 13.93
C THR A 329 -8.47 -11.99 14.30
N GLY A 330 -9.60 -11.38 14.68
CA GLY A 330 -9.78 -10.00 15.07
C GLY A 330 -11.26 -9.65 15.08
N PHE A 331 -11.57 -8.37 15.13
CA PHE A 331 -12.92 -7.84 15.19
C PHE A 331 -13.14 -6.80 14.07
N LEU A 332 -14.27 -6.91 13.38
CA LEU A 332 -14.66 -5.99 12.32
C LEU A 332 -15.75 -5.03 12.82
N ALA A 333 -15.62 -3.74 12.49
CA ALA A 333 -16.59 -2.70 12.81
C ALA A 333 -16.97 -1.92 11.55
N ALA A 334 -18.11 -1.24 11.55
CA ALA A 334 -18.36 -0.15 10.61
C ALA A 334 -17.52 1.09 11.01
N PRO A 335 -17.23 2.03 10.09
CA PRO A 335 -16.43 3.22 10.40
C PRO A 335 -17.25 4.31 11.12
N ASP A 336 -17.86 3.94 12.23
CA ASP A 336 -18.66 4.79 13.11
C ASP A 336 -18.37 4.51 14.60
N GLU A 337 -18.77 5.45 15.46
CA GLU A 337 -18.46 5.40 16.89
C GLU A 337 -19.09 4.19 17.60
N ASP A 338 -20.32 3.82 17.27
CA ASP A 338 -21.04 2.77 17.98
C ASP A 338 -20.54 1.38 17.60
N SER A 339 -20.26 1.17 16.32
CA SER A 339 -19.68 -0.09 15.83
C SER A 339 -18.26 -0.33 16.34
N ILE A 340 -17.42 0.72 16.35
CA ILE A 340 -16.05 0.63 16.91
C ILE A 340 -16.12 0.40 18.43
N ASP A 341 -17.04 1.06 19.14
CA ASP A 341 -17.25 0.85 20.57
C ASP A 341 -17.66 -0.60 20.89
N ALA A 342 -18.55 -1.17 20.08
CA ALA A 342 -18.99 -2.56 20.24
C ALA A 342 -17.84 -3.56 19.98
N ALA A 343 -17.06 -3.36 18.92
CA ALA A 343 -15.91 -4.20 18.61
C ALA A 343 -14.81 -4.12 19.68
N LEU A 344 -14.53 -2.93 20.22
CA LEU A 344 -13.60 -2.75 21.34
C LEU A 344 -14.14 -3.41 22.62
N GLU A 345 -15.46 -3.35 22.89
CA GLU A 345 -16.09 -4.01 24.03
C GLU A 345 -15.93 -5.53 23.94
N GLU A 346 -16.14 -6.11 22.76
CA GLU A 346 -15.93 -7.55 22.53
C GLU A 346 -14.46 -7.93 22.72
N ALA A 347 -13.53 -7.14 22.16
CA ALA A 347 -12.09 -7.35 22.35
C ALA A 347 -11.70 -7.26 23.84
N TRP A 348 -12.27 -6.33 24.58
CA TRP A 348 -12.07 -6.21 26.04
C TRP A 348 -12.63 -7.41 26.79
N ALA A 349 -13.85 -7.80 26.51
CA ALA A 349 -14.50 -8.96 27.16
C ALA A 349 -13.70 -10.26 26.91
N ARG A 350 -13.14 -10.41 25.71
CA ARG A 350 -12.38 -11.57 25.29
C ARG A 350 -10.85 -11.38 25.35
N ARG A 351 -10.35 -10.42 26.16
CA ARG A 351 -8.93 -10.09 26.22
C ARG A 351 -8.02 -11.27 26.58
N GLY A 352 -8.52 -12.24 27.38
CA GLY A 352 -7.81 -13.49 27.67
C GLY A 352 -7.62 -14.42 26.46
N GLU A 353 -8.42 -14.27 25.39
CA GLU A 353 -8.38 -15.08 24.18
C GLU A 353 -7.52 -14.41 23.06
N LEU A 354 -7.14 -13.14 23.23
CA LEU A 354 -6.47 -12.37 22.15
C LEU A 354 -5.14 -13.00 21.71
N ARG A 355 -4.43 -13.67 22.61
CA ARG A 355 -3.19 -14.38 22.27
C ARG A 355 -3.43 -15.49 21.26
N GLU A 356 -4.44 -16.32 21.50
CA GLU A 356 -4.79 -17.40 20.58
C GLU A 356 -5.39 -16.88 19.27
N MET A 357 -6.21 -15.81 19.37
CA MET A 357 -6.73 -15.12 18.20
C MET A 357 -5.59 -14.57 17.33
N GLY A 358 -4.55 -13.98 17.93
CA GLY A 358 -3.36 -13.52 17.24
C GLY A 358 -2.56 -14.64 16.56
N GLN A 359 -2.46 -15.82 17.20
CA GLN A 359 -1.85 -16.99 16.58
C GLN A 359 -2.60 -17.44 15.31
N ARG A 360 -3.94 -17.47 15.38
CA ARG A 360 -4.78 -17.74 14.20
C ARG A 360 -4.62 -16.67 13.13
N ALA A 361 -4.52 -15.39 13.53
CA ALA A 361 -4.27 -14.29 12.61
C ALA A 361 -2.93 -14.45 11.86
N ALA A 362 -1.87 -14.88 12.58
CA ALA A 362 -0.57 -15.11 11.98
C ALA A 362 -0.56 -16.26 10.97
N LEU A 363 -1.27 -17.36 11.24
CA LEU A 363 -1.42 -18.44 10.27
C LEU A 363 -2.15 -17.96 9.02
N ARG A 364 -3.30 -17.31 9.21
CA ARG A 364 -4.13 -16.82 8.11
C ARG A 364 -3.40 -15.81 7.21
N ILE A 365 -2.70 -14.84 7.78
CA ILE A 365 -2.05 -13.80 6.97
C ILE A 365 -0.92 -14.38 6.12
N ARG A 366 -0.18 -15.38 6.61
CA ARG A 366 0.87 -16.08 5.85
C ARG A 366 0.33 -16.90 4.67
N GLU A 367 -0.93 -17.32 4.72
CA GLU A 367 -1.60 -17.95 3.58
C GLU A 367 -2.03 -16.95 2.51
N LEU A 368 -2.31 -15.71 2.90
CA LEU A 368 -2.92 -14.66 2.04
C LEU A 368 -1.91 -13.68 1.46
N VAL A 369 -0.75 -13.55 2.08
CA VAL A 369 0.30 -12.61 1.68
C VAL A 369 1.58 -13.38 1.39
N PRO A 370 2.17 -13.26 0.20
CA PRO A 370 3.42 -13.92 -0.15
C PRO A 370 4.56 -13.56 0.82
N ALA A 371 5.51 -14.47 0.97
CA ALA A 371 6.71 -14.21 1.77
C ALA A 371 7.59 -13.11 1.14
N ASP A 372 7.63 -13.04 -0.18
CA ASP A 372 8.30 -11.97 -0.94
C ASP A 372 7.36 -11.38 -2.00
N PRO A 373 6.48 -10.42 -1.62
CA PRO A 373 5.60 -9.75 -2.57
C PRO A 373 6.34 -8.94 -3.64
N VAL A 374 7.59 -8.56 -3.38
CA VAL A 374 8.39 -7.75 -4.31
C VAL A 374 8.90 -8.60 -5.45
N GLU A 375 9.40 -9.81 -5.18
CA GLU A 375 9.88 -10.70 -6.23
C GLU A 375 8.74 -11.12 -7.16
N ASP A 376 7.58 -11.52 -6.62
CA ASP A 376 6.38 -11.83 -7.41
C ASP A 376 5.96 -10.67 -8.33
N PHE A 377 6.03 -9.44 -7.80
CA PHE A 377 5.72 -8.25 -8.59
C PHE A 377 6.75 -7.99 -9.68
N VAL A 378 8.05 -8.11 -9.37
CA VAL A 378 9.15 -7.92 -10.34
C VAL A 378 9.08 -8.96 -11.45
N GLU A 379 8.84 -10.22 -11.16
CA GLU A 379 8.66 -11.27 -12.17
C GLU A 379 7.52 -10.91 -13.12
N THR A 380 6.37 -10.47 -12.58
CA THR A 380 5.25 -10.00 -13.41
C THR A 380 5.63 -8.79 -14.27
N LEU A 381 6.39 -7.82 -13.76
CA LEU A 381 6.84 -6.67 -14.54
C LEU A 381 7.80 -7.08 -15.67
N LEU A 382 8.66 -8.05 -15.42
CA LEU A 382 9.56 -8.61 -16.44
C LEU A 382 8.76 -9.30 -17.55
N ASP A 383 7.77 -10.10 -17.22
CA ASP A 383 6.89 -10.74 -18.21
C ASP A 383 6.18 -9.70 -19.09
N LEU A 384 5.53 -8.70 -18.46
CA LEU A 384 4.81 -7.63 -19.14
C LEU A 384 5.68 -6.74 -20.03
N SER A 385 6.99 -6.69 -19.79
CA SER A 385 7.94 -5.91 -20.58
C SER A 385 8.60 -6.70 -21.72
N SER A 386 8.17 -7.96 -21.93
CA SER A 386 8.72 -8.82 -23.02
C SER A 386 8.17 -8.39 -24.40
N PRO A 387 9.00 -8.42 -25.45
CA PRO A 387 8.60 -7.97 -26.79
C PRO A 387 7.42 -8.75 -27.39
N SER A 388 7.22 -10.02 -27.00
CA SER A 388 6.16 -10.89 -27.49
C SER A 388 4.75 -10.42 -27.07
N ASP A 389 4.61 -9.87 -25.86
CA ASP A 389 3.31 -9.50 -25.32
C ASP A 389 2.92 -8.05 -25.62
N SER A 390 3.92 -7.17 -25.76
CA SER A 390 3.68 -5.77 -26.12
C SER A 390 3.09 -5.58 -27.52
N ALA A 391 3.44 -6.42 -28.50
CA ALA A 391 2.91 -6.36 -29.86
C ALA A 391 1.42 -6.84 -29.94
N ALA A 392 1.07 -7.86 -29.16
CA ALA A 392 -0.30 -8.40 -29.13
C ALA A 392 -1.31 -7.43 -28.48
N VAL A 393 -0.90 -6.67 -27.47
CA VAL A 393 -1.76 -5.71 -26.78
C VAL A 393 -1.95 -4.41 -27.58
N ILE A 394 -0.95 -4.00 -28.35
CA ILE A 394 -1.01 -2.81 -29.22
C ILE A 394 -1.85 -3.07 -30.47
N GLY A 395 -1.80 -4.30 -31.03
CA GLY A 395 -2.49 -4.65 -32.29
C GLY A 395 -3.97 -5.00 -32.19
N LEU A 396 -4.47 -5.41 -31.02
CA LEU A 396 -5.87 -5.85 -30.83
C LEU A 396 -6.88 -4.71 -30.56
N ARG A 397 -6.44 -3.45 -30.46
CA ARG A 397 -7.31 -2.32 -30.05
C ARG A 397 -7.46 -1.19 -31.08
N ASP A 398 -6.86 -1.29 -32.25
CA ASP A 398 -7.10 -0.34 -33.35
C ASP A 398 -8.38 -0.65 -34.17
N SER A 399 -9.17 -1.68 -33.81
CA SER A 399 -10.39 -2.06 -34.53
C SER A 399 -11.67 -1.39 -33.99
N ASN A 400 -11.60 -0.52 -32.98
CA ASN A 400 -12.72 0.25 -32.46
C ASN A 400 -12.34 1.73 -32.21
N ALA A 401 -11.96 2.45 -33.25
CA ALA A 401 -11.85 3.90 -33.27
C ALA A 401 -13.03 4.53 -34.02
#